data_3514249def815ab4333627d3fea052dc
#
_entry.id   3514249def815ab4333627d3fea052dc
#
_cell.length_a   1.000
_cell.length_b   1.000
_cell.length_c   1.000
_cell.angle_alpha   90.00
_cell.angle_beta   90.00
_cell.angle_gamma   90.00
#
_symmetry.space_group_name_H-M   'P 1'
#
loop_
_entity.id
_entity.type
_entity.pdbx_description
1 polymer ?
#
loop_
_entity_poly.entity_id
_entity_poly.type
_entity_poly.pdbx_seq_one_letter_code
_entity_poly.pdbx_strand_id
1 'polypeptide(L)'
;MVFTSELLDEINLKIIDMLTRDASRPFVEIAKELQISDATVHMRVRRLAAAGIIRRFTIATDSRLLGYGHLAFMGINMKEGSADEVTDRLSRLDEILEIHEIHGRFDLLLKVRARSLEEMRDIVVNKIRRLPQITDAELMAVLTTTKEEQSVSLKRDISDATAAAT
;
A
#
# COMPACT_ATOMS: atom_id res chain seq x y z
N MET A 1 17.63 -0.22 8.96
CA MET A 1 16.53 -0.77 9.79
C MET A 1 16.74 -2.28 9.79
N VAL A 2 17.23 -2.86 10.89
CA VAL A 2 17.51 -4.29 10.99
C VAL A 2 16.17 -4.96 11.22
N PHE A 3 15.65 -5.65 10.19
CA PHE A 3 14.52 -6.56 10.36
C PHE A 3 14.99 -7.65 11.32
N THR A 4 14.43 -7.68 12.50
CA THR A 4 14.72 -8.70 13.49
C THR A 4 14.26 -10.04 12.95
N SER A 5 15.20 -10.91 12.58
CA SER A 5 14.95 -12.26 12.07
C SER A 5 14.02 -13.10 12.97
N GLU A 6 13.92 -12.76 14.24
CA GLU A 6 13.01 -13.37 15.22
C GLU A 6 11.52 -13.15 14.96
N LEU A 7 11.14 -12.04 14.28
CA LEU A 7 9.73 -11.75 13.96
C LEU A 7 9.27 -12.32 12.62
N LEU A 8 10.19 -12.80 11.78
CA LEU A 8 9.89 -13.38 10.47
C LEU A 8 10.22 -14.87 10.45
N ASP A 9 9.87 -15.58 11.53
CA ASP A 9 9.94 -17.04 11.57
C ASP A 9 8.91 -17.64 10.57
N GLU A 10 9.10 -18.91 10.22
CA GLU A 10 8.25 -19.63 9.26
C GLU A 10 6.76 -19.53 9.61
N ILE A 11 6.40 -19.62 10.89
CA ILE A 11 5.01 -19.57 11.34
C ILE A 11 4.44 -18.16 11.11
N ASN A 12 5.18 -17.11 11.43
CA ASN A 12 4.73 -15.74 11.21
C ASN A 12 4.59 -15.42 9.73
N LEU A 13 5.51 -15.87 8.87
CA LEU A 13 5.40 -15.75 7.42
C LEU A 13 4.16 -16.44 6.88
N LYS A 14 3.84 -17.66 7.34
CA LYS A 14 2.62 -18.38 6.96
C LYS A 14 1.36 -17.65 7.44
N ILE A 15 1.32 -17.14 8.67
CA ILE A 15 0.20 -16.33 9.19
C ILE A 15 -0.02 -15.10 8.30
N ILE A 16 1.04 -14.36 7.97
CA ILE A 16 0.96 -13.18 7.11
C ILE A 16 0.45 -13.56 5.73
N ASP A 17 0.97 -14.62 5.10
CA ASP A 17 0.55 -15.08 3.77
C ASP A 17 -0.95 -15.45 3.74
N MET A 18 -1.43 -16.19 4.77
CA MET A 18 -2.84 -16.55 4.89
C MET A 18 -3.74 -15.31 5.04
N LEU A 19 -3.38 -14.38 5.92
CA LEU A 19 -4.14 -13.15 6.16
C LEU A 19 -4.05 -12.16 4.99
N THR A 20 -2.97 -12.18 4.21
CA THR A 20 -2.84 -11.38 2.99
C THR A 20 -3.79 -11.86 1.91
N ARG A 21 -4.04 -13.18 1.82
CA ARG A 21 -4.99 -13.75 0.85
C ARG A 21 -6.44 -13.57 1.29
N ASP A 22 -6.69 -13.72 2.59
CA ASP A 22 -8.02 -13.57 3.18
C ASP A 22 -7.92 -13.01 4.61
N ALA A 23 -8.07 -11.69 4.73
CA ALA A 23 -8.03 -11.01 6.01
C ALA A 23 -9.23 -11.34 6.93
N SER A 24 -10.30 -11.94 6.38
CA SER A 24 -11.49 -12.37 7.14
C SER A 24 -11.35 -13.77 7.75
N ARG A 25 -10.29 -14.49 7.39
CA ARG A 25 -10.06 -15.87 7.84
C ARG A 25 -9.99 -15.96 9.36
N PRO A 26 -10.83 -16.81 10.01
CA PRO A 26 -10.80 -16.97 11.45
C PRO A 26 -9.45 -17.49 11.96
N PHE A 27 -8.94 -16.91 13.04
CA PHE A 27 -7.65 -17.32 13.61
C PHE A 27 -7.66 -18.78 14.08
N VAL A 28 -8.80 -19.30 14.51
CA VAL A 28 -8.94 -20.72 14.85
C VAL A 28 -8.67 -21.66 13.68
N GLU A 29 -8.99 -21.25 12.45
CA GLU A 29 -8.68 -22.04 11.24
C GLU A 29 -7.19 -21.97 10.90
N ILE A 30 -6.58 -20.80 11.04
CA ILE A 30 -5.13 -20.61 10.89
C ILE A 30 -4.39 -21.47 11.92
N ALA A 31 -4.83 -21.45 13.18
CA ALA A 31 -4.28 -22.26 14.26
C ALA A 31 -4.30 -23.75 13.95
N LYS A 32 -5.46 -24.24 13.45
CA LYS A 32 -5.64 -25.64 13.04
C LYS A 32 -4.72 -26.05 11.90
N GLU A 33 -4.58 -25.20 10.87
CA GLU A 33 -3.72 -25.49 9.71
C GLU A 33 -2.23 -25.50 10.08
N LEU A 34 -1.82 -24.57 10.96
CA LEU A 34 -0.43 -24.46 11.43
C LEU A 34 -0.11 -25.38 12.62
N GLN A 35 -1.08 -26.16 13.13
CA GLN A 35 -0.94 -27.06 14.28
C GLN A 35 -0.45 -26.35 15.56
N ILE A 36 -0.92 -25.12 15.79
CA ILE A 36 -0.63 -24.32 16.98
C ILE A 36 -1.93 -23.92 17.69
N SER A 37 -1.84 -23.37 18.91
CA SER A 37 -3.03 -22.90 19.61
C SER A 37 -3.57 -21.59 19.02
N ASP A 38 -4.89 -21.37 19.11
CA ASP A 38 -5.54 -20.12 18.75
C ASP A 38 -4.93 -18.92 19.52
N ALA A 39 -4.68 -19.09 20.80
CA ALA A 39 -3.99 -18.09 21.63
C ALA A 39 -2.60 -17.73 21.08
N THR A 40 -1.88 -18.70 20.50
CA THR A 40 -0.57 -18.47 19.87
C THR A 40 -0.73 -17.62 18.61
N VAL A 41 -1.73 -17.87 17.75
CA VAL A 41 -1.99 -17.05 16.55
C VAL A 41 -2.32 -15.62 16.98
N HIS A 42 -3.22 -15.43 17.93
CA HIS A 42 -3.57 -14.12 18.47
C HIS A 42 -2.35 -13.35 18.99
N MET A 43 -1.50 -14.01 19.76
CA MET A 43 -0.28 -13.39 20.30
C MET A 43 0.68 -12.96 19.16
N ARG A 44 0.90 -13.84 18.17
CA ARG A 44 1.78 -13.57 17.03
C ARG A 44 1.27 -12.43 16.19
N VAL A 45 -0.01 -12.42 15.84
CA VAL A 45 -0.64 -11.33 15.07
C VAL A 45 -0.52 -9.99 15.82
N ARG A 46 -0.75 -9.96 17.13
CA ARG A 46 -0.56 -8.74 17.94
C ARG A 46 0.89 -8.25 17.91
N ARG A 47 1.88 -9.15 17.99
CA ARG A 47 3.30 -8.79 17.90
C ARG A 47 3.65 -8.23 16.52
N LEU A 48 3.17 -8.86 15.45
CA LEU A 48 3.36 -8.39 14.07
C LEU A 48 2.73 -7.01 13.84
N ALA A 49 1.54 -6.77 14.42
CA ALA A 49 0.88 -5.47 14.37
C ALA A 49 1.65 -4.41 15.19
N ALA A 50 2.08 -4.74 16.41
CA ALA A 50 2.88 -3.83 17.24
C ALA A 50 4.22 -3.47 16.61
N ALA A 51 4.83 -4.39 15.85
CA ALA A 51 6.06 -4.15 15.08
C ALA A 51 5.82 -3.40 13.75
N GLY A 52 4.56 -3.10 13.39
CA GLY A 52 4.22 -2.41 12.15
C GLY A 52 4.30 -3.27 10.88
N ILE A 53 4.57 -4.58 11.01
CA ILE A 53 4.57 -5.52 9.88
C ILE A 53 3.15 -5.68 9.34
N ILE A 54 2.17 -5.90 10.22
CA ILE A 54 0.75 -5.79 9.88
C ILE A 54 0.29 -4.37 10.22
N ARG A 55 0.12 -3.54 9.20
CA ARG A 55 -0.28 -2.13 9.40
C ARG A 55 -1.77 -1.99 9.68
N ARG A 56 -2.61 -2.81 9.04
CA ARG A 56 -4.08 -2.82 9.20
C ARG A 56 -4.69 -4.05 8.57
N PHE A 57 -5.90 -4.41 9.00
CA PHE A 57 -6.77 -5.35 8.30
C PHE A 57 -7.70 -4.55 7.39
N THR A 58 -7.81 -4.94 6.14
CA THR A 58 -8.62 -4.24 5.13
C THR A 58 -9.15 -5.23 4.10
N ILE A 59 -10.06 -4.75 3.26
CA ILE A 59 -10.58 -5.48 2.10
C ILE A 59 -10.05 -4.87 0.81
N ALA A 60 -9.88 -5.69 -0.21
CA ALA A 60 -9.67 -5.21 -1.58
C ALA A 60 -11.04 -4.94 -2.23
N THR A 61 -11.18 -3.79 -2.91
CA THR A 61 -12.40 -3.39 -3.61
C THR A 61 -12.10 -3.07 -5.07
N ASP A 62 -13.05 -3.34 -5.97
CA ASP A 62 -12.97 -2.82 -7.34
C ASP A 62 -13.46 -1.36 -7.35
N SER A 63 -12.51 -0.43 -7.44
CA SER A 63 -12.81 0.99 -7.44
C SER A 63 -13.70 1.42 -8.62
N ARG A 64 -13.66 0.70 -9.76
CA ARG A 64 -14.50 0.99 -10.93
C ARG A 64 -15.96 0.68 -10.64
N LEU A 65 -16.21 -0.46 -9.96
CA LEU A 65 -17.56 -0.84 -9.52
C LEU A 65 -18.10 0.12 -8.45
N LEU A 66 -17.23 0.80 -7.71
CA LEU A 66 -17.58 1.87 -6.78
C LEU A 66 -17.77 3.24 -7.46
N GLY A 67 -17.65 3.30 -8.79
CA GLY A 67 -17.81 4.52 -9.56
C GLY A 67 -16.53 5.35 -9.77
N TYR A 68 -15.36 4.91 -9.25
CA TYR A 68 -14.07 5.57 -9.41
C TYR A 68 -13.30 4.98 -10.60
N GLY A 69 -13.85 5.14 -11.81
CA GLY A 69 -13.31 4.50 -13.03
C GLY A 69 -12.06 5.15 -13.61
N HIS A 70 -11.74 6.38 -13.24
CA HIS A 70 -10.63 7.14 -13.81
C HIS A 70 -9.41 7.07 -12.90
N LEU A 71 -8.39 6.34 -13.31
CA LEU A 71 -7.08 6.24 -12.66
C LEU A 71 -6.04 7.01 -13.46
N ALA A 72 -5.21 7.76 -12.77
CA ALA A 72 -4.05 8.41 -13.36
C ALA A 72 -2.85 8.35 -12.41
N PHE A 73 -1.65 8.39 -12.97
CA PHE A 73 -0.45 8.78 -12.25
C PHE A 73 -0.12 10.23 -12.57
N MET A 74 0.41 10.95 -11.60
CA MET A 74 0.81 12.34 -11.78
C MET A 74 2.21 12.55 -11.26
N GLY A 75 3.12 12.92 -12.16
CA GLY A 75 4.46 13.35 -11.81
C GLY A 75 4.47 14.84 -11.46
N ILE A 76 5.16 15.19 -10.39
CA ILE A 76 5.23 16.57 -9.89
C ILE A 76 6.69 16.95 -9.65
N ASN A 77 7.06 18.17 -10.11
CA ASN A 77 8.27 18.86 -9.69
C ASN A 77 7.90 20.02 -8.76
N MET A 78 8.73 20.27 -7.77
CA MET A 78 8.47 21.29 -6.75
C MET A 78 9.72 22.15 -6.48
N LYS A 79 9.52 23.23 -5.77
CA LYS A 79 10.61 24.07 -5.31
C LYS A 79 11.45 23.34 -4.27
N GLU A 80 12.76 23.57 -4.31
CA GLU A 80 13.69 23.02 -3.33
C GLU A 80 13.25 23.38 -1.89
N GLY A 81 13.31 22.37 -0.99
CA GLY A 81 12.93 22.51 0.42
C GLY A 81 11.43 22.55 0.70
N SER A 82 10.54 22.34 -0.30
CA SER A 82 9.08 22.37 -0.10
C SER A 82 8.42 21.00 0.02
N ALA A 83 9.19 19.91 0.05
CA ALA A 83 8.68 18.54 0.03
C ALA A 83 7.69 18.24 1.15
N ASP A 84 8.04 18.57 2.40
CA ASP A 84 7.20 18.29 3.57
C ASP A 84 5.85 19.04 3.49
N GLU A 85 5.87 20.31 3.08
CA GLU A 85 4.66 21.12 2.96
C GLU A 85 3.76 20.59 1.84
N VAL A 86 4.33 20.25 0.69
CA VAL A 86 3.58 19.72 -0.45
C VAL A 86 2.98 18.36 -0.12
N THR A 87 3.75 17.44 0.43
CA THR A 87 3.27 16.10 0.81
C THR A 87 2.22 16.15 1.91
N ASP A 88 2.36 17.02 2.91
CA ASP A 88 1.32 17.21 3.95
C ASP A 88 -0.01 17.69 3.34
N ARG A 89 0.02 18.65 2.41
CA ARG A 89 -1.19 19.13 1.75
C ARG A 89 -1.81 18.09 0.83
N LEU A 90 -1.01 17.40 0.04
CA LEU A 90 -1.48 16.37 -0.89
C LEU A 90 -2.05 15.15 -0.17
N SER A 91 -1.48 14.76 0.97
CA SER A 91 -1.95 13.61 1.76
C SER A 91 -3.34 13.78 2.37
N ARG A 92 -3.86 15.02 2.40
CA ARG A 92 -5.21 15.35 2.88
C ARG A 92 -6.29 15.25 1.79
N LEU A 93 -5.89 14.98 0.54
CA LEU A 93 -6.81 14.81 -0.56
C LEU A 93 -7.18 13.33 -0.70
N ASP A 94 -8.44 12.98 -0.47
CA ASP A 94 -8.94 11.60 -0.52
C ASP A 94 -8.80 10.96 -1.90
N GLU A 95 -8.74 11.77 -2.96
CA GLU A 95 -8.56 11.32 -4.33
C GLU A 95 -7.12 10.87 -4.63
N ILE A 96 -6.16 11.24 -3.79
CA ILE A 96 -4.76 10.81 -3.86
C ILE A 96 -4.59 9.57 -3.01
N LEU A 97 -4.37 8.43 -3.66
CA LEU A 97 -4.25 7.13 -3.01
C LEU A 97 -2.83 6.81 -2.57
N GLU A 98 -1.84 7.30 -3.31
CA GLU A 98 -0.42 7.06 -3.05
C GLU A 98 0.39 8.32 -3.37
N ILE A 99 1.41 8.57 -2.56
CA ILE A 99 2.40 9.62 -2.76
C ILE A 99 3.77 8.97 -2.58
N HIS A 100 4.59 9.03 -3.61
CA HIS A 100 5.94 8.50 -3.60
C HIS A 100 6.93 9.62 -3.90
N GLU A 101 7.91 9.83 -3.04
CA GLU A 101 9.11 10.58 -3.39
C GLU A 101 9.98 9.70 -4.27
N ILE A 102 10.39 10.22 -5.42
CA ILE A 102 11.14 9.44 -6.41
C ILE A 102 12.39 10.19 -6.84
N HIS A 103 13.36 9.44 -7.32
CA HIS A 103 14.55 10.01 -7.93
C HIS A 103 14.48 9.82 -9.46
N GLY A 104 14.41 10.92 -10.21
CA GLY A 104 14.28 10.87 -11.66
C GLY A 104 13.78 12.18 -12.25
N ARG A 105 12.90 12.07 -13.26
CA ARG A 105 12.31 13.23 -13.94
C ARG A 105 11.42 14.09 -13.01
N PHE A 106 10.76 13.47 -12.06
CA PHE A 106 9.86 14.12 -11.11
C PHE A 106 10.38 13.92 -9.69
N ASP A 107 10.00 14.84 -8.79
CA ASP A 107 10.27 14.74 -7.36
C ASP A 107 9.26 13.83 -6.67
N LEU A 108 7.97 13.92 -7.07
CA LEU A 108 6.90 13.08 -6.55
C LEU A 108 6.16 12.37 -7.67
N LEU A 109 5.71 11.15 -7.38
CA LEU A 109 4.74 10.41 -8.17
C LEU A 109 3.49 10.14 -7.33
N LEU A 110 2.34 10.60 -7.82
CA LEU A 110 1.04 10.40 -7.19
C LEU A 110 0.22 9.37 -7.94
N LYS A 111 -0.59 8.59 -7.22
CA LYS A 111 -1.68 7.79 -7.78
C LYS A 111 -2.99 8.47 -7.45
N VAL A 112 -3.74 8.89 -8.48
CA VAL A 112 -4.96 9.69 -8.34
C VAL A 112 -6.14 8.93 -8.93
N ARG A 113 -7.29 8.93 -8.24
CA ARG A 113 -8.55 8.37 -8.76
C ARG A 113 -9.66 9.40 -8.73
N ALA A 114 -10.54 9.31 -9.75
CA ALA A 114 -11.71 10.17 -9.89
C ALA A 114 -12.90 9.39 -10.47
N ARG A 115 -14.09 9.92 -10.31
CA ARG A 115 -15.34 9.38 -10.87
C ARG A 115 -15.54 9.77 -12.32
N SER A 116 -15.00 10.93 -12.72
CA SER A 116 -15.14 11.47 -14.08
C SER A 116 -13.86 12.18 -14.52
N LEU A 117 -13.75 12.44 -15.82
CA LEU A 117 -12.67 13.28 -16.37
C LEU A 117 -12.78 14.73 -15.89
N GLU A 118 -13.99 15.22 -15.63
CA GLU A 118 -14.22 16.56 -15.09
C GLU A 118 -13.69 16.66 -13.65
N GLU A 119 -13.99 15.67 -12.80
CA GLU A 119 -13.45 15.59 -11.44
C GLU A 119 -11.92 15.45 -11.47
N MET A 120 -11.37 14.61 -12.35
CA MET A 120 -9.91 14.48 -12.53
C MET A 120 -9.28 15.82 -12.90
N ARG A 121 -9.90 16.57 -13.82
CA ARG A 121 -9.45 17.91 -14.19
C ARG A 121 -9.49 18.88 -13.00
N ASP A 122 -10.56 18.84 -12.21
CA ASP A 122 -10.70 19.70 -11.02
C ASP A 122 -9.60 19.40 -9.99
N ILE A 123 -9.33 18.13 -9.70
CA ILE A 123 -8.26 17.71 -8.80
C ILE A 123 -6.91 18.27 -9.28
N VAL A 124 -6.59 18.06 -10.55
CA VAL A 124 -5.32 18.50 -11.13
C VAL A 124 -5.18 20.02 -11.12
N VAL A 125 -6.18 20.74 -11.62
CA VAL A 125 -6.08 22.19 -11.85
C VAL A 125 -6.32 22.97 -10.56
N ASN A 126 -7.33 22.58 -9.79
CA ASN A 126 -7.79 23.39 -8.66
C ASN A 126 -7.24 22.94 -7.31
N LYS A 127 -6.84 21.66 -7.16
CA LYS A 127 -6.30 21.16 -5.89
C LYS A 127 -4.78 21.02 -5.93
N ILE A 128 -4.20 20.50 -7.01
CA ILE A 128 -2.76 20.20 -7.08
C ILE A 128 -1.97 21.38 -7.66
N ARG A 129 -2.25 21.77 -8.91
CA ARG A 129 -1.46 22.83 -9.59
C ARG A 129 -1.58 24.21 -8.96
N ARG A 130 -2.55 24.43 -8.08
CA ARG A 130 -2.68 25.70 -7.31
C ARG A 130 -1.69 25.82 -6.17
N LEU A 131 -0.99 24.76 -5.78
CA LEU A 131 0.04 24.84 -4.77
C LEU A 131 1.23 25.65 -5.33
N PRO A 132 1.60 26.79 -4.71
CA PRO A 132 2.62 27.68 -5.26
C PRO A 132 4.03 27.08 -5.22
N GLN A 133 4.18 25.98 -4.51
CA GLN A 133 5.42 25.21 -4.43
C GLN A 133 5.61 24.27 -5.62
N ILE A 134 4.54 23.91 -6.33
CA ILE A 134 4.60 23.04 -7.52
C ILE A 134 5.06 23.86 -8.71
N THR A 135 6.15 23.44 -9.35
CA THR A 135 6.75 24.10 -10.50
C THR A 135 6.31 23.48 -11.82
N ASP A 136 6.09 22.15 -11.83
CA ASP A 136 5.59 21.40 -12.98
C ASP A 136 4.77 20.21 -12.52
N ALA A 137 3.81 19.79 -13.35
CA ALA A 137 2.96 18.66 -13.07
C ALA A 137 2.45 18.02 -14.36
N GLU A 138 2.70 16.72 -14.53
CA GLU A 138 2.30 15.93 -15.70
C GLU A 138 1.31 14.83 -15.29
N LEU A 139 0.15 14.78 -15.95
CA LEU A 139 -0.85 13.75 -15.74
C LEU A 139 -0.70 12.63 -16.77
N MET A 140 -0.55 11.41 -16.31
CA MET A 140 -0.49 10.19 -17.11
C MET A 140 -1.76 9.36 -16.86
N ALA A 141 -2.73 9.44 -17.77
CA ALA A 141 -3.97 8.66 -17.65
C ALA A 141 -3.69 7.17 -17.85
N VAL A 142 -4.21 6.34 -16.95
CA VAL A 142 -4.11 4.88 -17.08
C VAL A 142 -5.22 4.39 -18.00
N LEU A 143 -4.83 3.75 -19.10
CA LEU A 143 -5.76 3.16 -20.05
C LEU A 143 -6.27 1.80 -19.56
N THR A 144 -5.37 0.98 -19.01
CA THR A 144 -5.70 -0.36 -18.51
C THR A 144 -4.76 -0.74 -17.38
N THR A 145 -5.30 -1.29 -16.32
CA THR A 145 -4.52 -1.93 -15.24
C THR A 145 -4.58 -3.45 -15.46
N THR A 146 -3.45 -4.04 -15.82
CA THR A 146 -3.34 -5.49 -16.04
C THR A 146 -3.05 -6.25 -14.77
N LYS A 147 -2.42 -5.62 -13.80
CA LYS A 147 -2.12 -6.18 -12.48
C LYS A 147 -2.03 -5.08 -11.43
N GLU A 148 -2.68 -5.27 -10.31
CA GLU A 148 -2.58 -4.41 -9.13
C GLU A 148 -2.62 -5.30 -7.88
N GLU A 149 -1.47 -5.46 -7.23
CA GLU A 149 -1.32 -6.20 -5.99
C GLU A 149 -0.79 -5.29 -4.89
N GLN A 150 -1.40 -5.34 -3.73
CA GLN A 150 -1.02 -4.47 -2.60
C GLN A 150 0.08 -5.09 -1.72
N SER A 151 0.34 -6.37 -1.88
CA SER A 151 1.28 -7.11 -1.04
C SER A 151 2.26 -7.94 -1.87
N VAL A 152 3.47 -8.08 -1.36
CA VAL A 152 4.48 -8.98 -1.93
C VAL A 152 4.12 -10.43 -1.65
N SER A 153 4.50 -11.35 -2.56
CA SER A 153 4.34 -12.79 -2.34
C SER A 153 5.43 -13.29 -1.39
N LEU A 154 5.03 -13.95 -0.32
CA LEU A 154 5.94 -14.53 0.69
C LEU A 154 6.32 -15.99 0.41
N LYS A 155 5.95 -16.56 -0.74
CA LYS A 155 6.21 -17.98 -1.07
C LYS A 155 7.69 -18.36 -0.97
N ARG A 156 8.58 -17.50 -1.46
CA ARG A 156 10.03 -17.73 -1.41
C ARG A 156 10.53 -17.69 0.04
N ASP A 157 10.14 -16.66 0.79
CA ASP A 157 10.59 -16.47 2.17
C ASP A 157 10.15 -17.63 3.07
N ILE A 158 8.92 -18.15 2.86
CA ILE A 158 8.41 -19.34 3.56
C ILE A 158 9.24 -20.57 3.21
N SER A 159 9.56 -20.78 1.92
CA SER A 159 10.38 -21.91 1.47
C SER A 159 11.78 -21.87 2.09
N ASP A 160 12.41 -20.70 2.10
CA ASP A 160 13.76 -20.51 2.64
C ASP A 160 13.77 -20.71 4.18
N ALA A 161 12.74 -20.22 4.89
CA ALA A 161 12.59 -20.40 6.33
C ALA A 161 12.37 -21.88 6.71
N THR A 162 11.59 -22.63 5.91
CA THR A 162 11.37 -24.07 6.12
C THR A 162 12.67 -24.86 5.92
N ALA A 163 13.44 -24.50 4.90
CA ALA A 163 14.74 -25.17 4.63
C ALA A 163 15.79 -24.90 5.72
N ALA A 164 15.77 -23.74 6.36
CA ALA A 164 16.67 -23.38 7.44
C ALA A 164 16.34 -24.06 8.79
N ALA A 165 15.11 -24.55 8.95
CA ALA A 165 14.64 -25.22 10.17
C ALA A 165 14.84 -26.74 10.14
N THR A 166 15.30 -27.32 9.01
CA THR A 166 15.58 -28.74 8.78
C THR A 166 17.06 -29.02 8.87
#